data_3f9f462121840744410777a833a28612
#
_entry.id   3f9f462121840744410777a833a28612
#
_cell.length_a   1.000
_cell.length_b   1.000
_cell.length_c   1.000
_cell.angle_alpha   90.00
_cell.angle_beta   90.00
_cell.angle_gamma   90.00
#
_symmetry.space_group_name_H-M   'P 1'
#
loop_
_entity.id
_entity.type
_entity.pdbx_description
1 polymer ?
#
loop_
_entity_poly.entity_id
_entity_poly.type
_entity_poly.pdbx_seq_one_letter_code
_entity_poly.pdbx_strand_id
1 'polypeptide(L)'
;MQVHVAIPHYNAPRALRNLLAQLTEQEFDSITVLDDHSTDQQVLQDVARKFPAVNFIFGEKNIGAGANRNRFLDVHNTGIVWFIDCDMRVETENVADILRQKFAGENHIMLGSTILYNNGQPMAWNYGHEMHPQHDWQFTRATQADDRQMLQQQGWDYPWIWGERAATDRQVDWVAEGSFALLIDDFMQVGGYDAAFRYHEGQDLAHRLREAGVKIMVTGDIVCTHLDIDVRGKARHREIEQSAKLFYRKHHIKTS
;
A
#
# COMPACT_ATOMS: atom_id res chain seq x y z
N MET A 1 18.34 -11.39 -5.96
CA MET A 1 17.82 -10.03 -6.14
C MET A 1 17.73 -9.38 -4.77
N GLN A 2 18.12 -8.11 -4.63
CA GLN A 2 18.00 -7.38 -3.37
C GLN A 2 16.53 -7.07 -3.06
N VAL A 3 16.18 -7.11 -1.77
CA VAL A 3 14.85 -6.79 -1.26
C VAL A 3 14.97 -5.66 -0.24
N HIS A 4 14.40 -4.53 -0.56
CA HIS A 4 14.39 -3.33 0.26
C HIS A 4 13.00 -3.10 0.85
N VAL A 5 12.92 -2.67 2.08
CA VAL A 5 11.66 -2.27 2.74
C VAL A 5 11.55 -0.76 2.76
N ALA A 6 10.39 -0.23 2.35
CA ALA A 6 10.06 1.18 2.42
C ALA A 6 8.80 1.39 3.29
N ILE A 7 8.94 2.16 4.38
CA ILE A 7 7.88 2.38 5.35
C ILE A 7 7.46 3.85 5.33
N PRO A 8 6.37 4.23 4.68
CA PRO A 8 5.82 5.57 4.83
C PRO A 8 5.33 5.76 6.28
N HIS A 9 5.68 6.89 6.88
CA HIS A 9 5.34 7.19 8.27
C HIS A 9 4.80 8.61 8.42
N TYR A 10 3.76 8.75 9.23
CA TYR A 10 3.25 10.02 9.72
C TYR A 10 2.56 9.84 11.08
N ASN A 11 3.05 10.51 12.12
CA ASN A 11 2.44 10.61 13.45
C ASN A 11 2.09 9.26 14.15
N ALA A 12 2.75 8.16 13.82
CA ALA A 12 2.49 6.85 14.40
C ALA A 12 3.75 6.15 14.96
N PRO A 13 4.57 6.81 15.80
CA PRO A 13 5.90 6.31 16.20
C PRO A 13 5.83 5.00 17.02
N ARG A 14 4.72 4.75 17.72
CA ARG A 14 4.53 3.51 18.48
C ARG A 14 4.29 2.32 17.54
N ALA A 15 3.47 2.48 16.53
CA ALA A 15 3.21 1.46 15.53
C ALA A 15 4.48 1.16 14.73
N LEU A 16 5.14 2.21 14.25
CA LEU A 16 6.43 2.10 13.57
C LEU A 16 7.46 1.29 14.38
N ARG A 17 7.62 1.60 15.67
CA ARG A 17 8.55 0.88 16.53
C ARG A 17 8.25 -0.61 16.61
N ASN A 18 6.96 -0.99 16.69
CA ASN A 18 6.56 -2.39 16.75
C ASN A 18 6.82 -3.09 15.41
N LEU A 19 6.55 -2.43 14.29
CA LEU A 19 6.83 -2.96 12.95
C LEU A 19 8.35 -3.13 12.75
N LEU A 20 9.16 -2.14 13.11
CA LEU A 20 10.62 -2.22 12.98
C LEU A 20 11.20 -3.38 13.80
N ALA A 21 10.66 -3.64 14.99
CA ALA A 21 11.09 -4.78 15.79
C ALA A 21 10.84 -6.14 15.10
N GLN A 22 9.79 -6.26 14.29
CA GLN A 22 9.54 -7.46 13.49
C GLN A 22 10.42 -7.54 12.25
N LEU A 23 10.61 -6.41 11.56
CA LEU A 23 11.33 -6.38 10.29
C LEU A 23 12.84 -6.54 10.46
N THR A 24 13.41 -6.04 11.55
CA THR A 24 14.85 -6.19 11.84
C THR A 24 15.27 -7.61 12.23
N GLU A 25 14.32 -8.48 12.50
CA GLU A 25 14.54 -9.93 12.69
C GLU A 25 14.51 -10.73 11.37
N GLN A 26 14.22 -10.08 10.24
CA GLN A 26 14.15 -10.69 8.92
C GLN A 26 15.30 -10.22 8.02
N GLU A 27 15.66 -11.04 7.01
CA GLU A 27 16.84 -10.82 6.14
C GLU A 27 16.55 -9.91 4.95
N PHE A 28 16.18 -8.64 5.21
CA PHE A 28 16.09 -7.61 4.19
C PHE A 28 17.45 -6.95 3.92
N ASP A 29 17.71 -6.57 2.67
CA ASP A 29 18.96 -5.88 2.28
C ASP A 29 18.99 -4.43 2.82
N SER A 30 17.85 -3.79 3.00
CA SER A 30 17.70 -2.51 3.71
C SER A 30 16.28 -2.27 4.19
N ILE A 31 16.15 -1.46 5.24
CA ILE A 31 14.87 -0.93 5.73
C ILE A 31 14.99 0.58 5.76
N THR A 32 14.03 1.28 5.13
CA THR A 32 14.01 2.75 5.05
C THR A 32 12.65 3.27 5.53
N VAL A 33 12.67 4.14 6.53
CA VAL A 33 11.50 4.88 7.01
C VAL A 33 11.45 6.24 6.30
N LEU A 34 10.31 6.53 5.68
CA LEU A 34 10.03 7.78 4.97
C LEU A 34 9.07 8.61 5.81
N ASP A 35 9.58 9.50 6.64
CA ASP A 35 8.75 10.35 7.49
C ASP A 35 8.15 11.53 6.70
N ASP A 36 6.83 11.65 6.70
CA ASP A 36 6.08 12.71 6.04
C ASP A 36 5.88 13.94 6.94
N HIS A 37 6.95 14.38 7.60
CA HIS A 37 6.94 15.53 8.50
C HIS A 37 6.03 15.34 9.72
N SER A 38 6.27 14.28 10.49
CA SER A 38 5.57 14.04 11.75
C SER A 38 5.75 15.21 12.74
N THR A 39 4.73 15.48 13.54
CA THR A 39 4.70 16.64 14.46
C THR A 39 5.68 16.48 15.62
N ASP A 40 5.87 15.26 16.14
CA ASP A 40 6.83 15.00 17.24
C ASP A 40 8.11 14.36 16.69
N GLN A 41 8.98 15.20 16.14
CA GLN A 41 10.26 14.80 15.59
C GLN A 41 11.19 14.19 16.65
N GLN A 42 11.12 14.64 17.92
CA GLN A 42 11.96 14.10 18.96
C GLN A 42 11.65 12.63 19.28
N VAL A 43 10.35 12.29 19.36
CA VAL A 43 9.94 10.88 19.56
C VAL A 43 10.37 10.01 18.39
N LEU A 44 10.28 10.51 17.17
CA LEU A 44 10.73 9.76 16.00
C LEU A 44 12.25 9.57 15.96
N GLN A 45 13.01 10.58 16.35
CA GLN A 45 14.47 10.46 16.52
C GLN A 45 14.85 9.45 17.59
N ASP A 46 14.05 9.34 18.68
CA ASP A 46 14.24 8.32 19.72
C ASP A 46 13.99 6.90 19.17
N VAL A 47 13.03 6.75 18.27
CA VAL A 47 12.82 5.49 17.54
C VAL A 47 14.04 5.20 16.65
N ALA A 48 14.49 6.16 15.86
CA ALA A 48 15.66 6.00 14.98
C ALA A 48 16.92 5.56 15.74
N ARG A 49 17.17 6.13 16.91
CA ARG A 49 18.32 5.73 17.76
C ARG A 49 18.26 4.28 18.25
N LYS A 50 17.05 3.71 18.36
CA LYS A 50 16.86 2.30 18.78
C LYS A 50 17.08 1.30 17.65
N PHE A 51 16.98 1.75 16.41
CA PHE A 51 17.14 0.92 15.21
C PHE A 51 18.24 1.48 14.30
N PRO A 52 19.53 1.43 14.71
CA PRO A 52 20.62 2.07 13.99
C PRO A 52 20.91 1.49 12.61
N ALA A 53 20.43 0.27 12.33
CA ALA A 53 20.54 -0.35 11.00
C ALA A 53 19.43 0.09 10.02
N VAL A 54 18.43 0.87 10.49
CA VAL A 54 17.34 1.38 9.68
C VAL A 54 17.65 2.78 9.19
N ASN A 55 17.42 3.05 7.91
CA ASN A 55 17.56 4.38 7.34
C ASN A 55 16.30 5.21 7.65
N PHE A 56 16.48 6.46 8.09
CA PHE A 56 15.38 7.40 8.30
C PHE A 56 15.55 8.63 7.40
N ILE A 57 14.55 8.87 6.56
CA ILE A 57 14.46 10.05 5.70
C ILE A 57 13.37 10.96 6.24
N PHE A 58 13.77 12.04 6.91
CA PHE A 58 12.82 13.00 7.50
C PHE A 58 12.33 13.99 6.43
N GLY A 59 11.02 14.19 6.36
CA GLY A 59 10.38 15.16 5.47
C GLY A 59 10.43 16.58 6.02
N GLU A 60 10.58 17.55 5.13
CA GLU A 60 10.52 18.98 5.49
C GLU A 60 9.09 19.51 5.61
N LYS A 61 8.13 18.82 4.97
CA LYS A 61 6.69 19.13 4.97
C LYS A 61 5.89 17.87 4.71
N ASN A 62 4.62 17.85 5.14
CA ASN A 62 3.69 16.77 4.78
C ASN A 62 3.28 16.90 3.31
N ILE A 63 3.57 15.86 2.52
CA ILE A 63 3.28 15.81 1.08
C ILE A 63 2.29 14.70 0.71
N GLY A 64 1.89 13.88 1.68
CA GLY A 64 0.97 12.76 1.50
C GLY A 64 1.67 11.44 1.21
N ALA A 65 0.97 10.34 1.49
CA ALA A 65 1.56 9.00 1.51
C ALA A 65 2.18 8.58 0.17
N GLY A 66 1.47 8.80 -0.94
CA GLY A 66 1.97 8.44 -2.28
C GLY A 66 3.24 9.21 -2.65
N ALA A 67 3.19 10.55 -2.56
CA ALA A 67 4.37 11.39 -2.84
C ALA A 67 5.54 11.11 -1.88
N ASN A 68 5.25 10.79 -0.62
CA ASN A 68 6.26 10.42 0.35
C ASN A 68 6.95 9.09 -0.02
N ARG A 69 6.22 8.09 -0.55
CA ARG A 69 6.81 6.83 -1.04
C ARG A 69 7.79 7.06 -2.19
N ASN A 70 7.59 8.06 -3.05
CA ASN A 70 8.51 8.38 -4.15
C ASN A 70 9.92 8.74 -3.66
N ARG A 71 10.06 9.28 -2.44
CA ARG A 71 11.37 9.62 -1.85
C ARG A 71 12.27 8.40 -1.63
N PHE A 72 11.70 7.20 -1.70
CA PHE A 72 12.48 5.97 -1.69
C PHE A 72 13.44 5.89 -2.89
N LEU A 73 13.03 6.43 -4.04
CA LEU A 73 13.85 6.47 -5.26
C LEU A 73 15.09 7.40 -5.14
N ASP A 74 15.13 8.27 -4.14
CA ASP A 74 16.30 9.12 -3.87
C ASP A 74 17.49 8.30 -3.33
N VAL A 75 17.22 7.10 -2.80
CA VAL A 75 18.23 6.27 -2.12
C VAL A 75 18.39 4.86 -2.70
N HIS A 76 17.43 4.40 -3.50
CA HIS A 76 17.45 3.08 -4.15
C HIS A 76 16.95 3.18 -5.59
N ASN A 77 17.65 2.47 -6.49
CA ASN A 77 17.35 2.49 -7.93
C ASN A 77 17.30 1.10 -8.58
N THR A 78 17.52 0.03 -7.83
CA THR A 78 17.50 -1.36 -8.34
C THR A 78 16.96 -2.31 -7.27
N GLY A 79 16.47 -3.48 -7.69
CA GLY A 79 15.98 -4.52 -6.80
C GLY A 79 14.45 -4.51 -6.64
N ILE A 80 13.97 -5.21 -5.63
CA ILE A 80 12.58 -5.25 -5.21
C ILE A 80 12.39 -4.26 -4.09
N VAL A 81 11.37 -3.40 -4.15
CA VAL A 81 10.89 -2.65 -3.00
C VAL A 81 9.61 -3.29 -2.46
N TRP A 82 9.56 -3.53 -1.16
CA TRP A 82 8.36 -3.86 -0.43
C TRP A 82 7.91 -2.64 0.36
N PHE A 83 6.84 -1.99 -0.10
CA PHE A 83 6.17 -0.94 0.64
C PHE A 83 5.26 -1.56 1.70
N ILE A 84 5.40 -1.12 2.94
CA ILE A 84 4.55 -1.54 4.05
C ILE A 84 4.21 -0.35 4.94
N ASP A 85 2.93 -0.13 5.22
CA ASP A 85 2.49 0.96 6.09
C ASP A 85 2.94 0.73 7.54
N CYS A 86 3.27 1.83 8.23
CA CYS A 86 3.84 1.77 9.58
C CYS A 86 2.89 1.21 10.65
N ASP A 87 1.61 1.10 10.36
CA ASP A 87 0.57 0.53 11.22
C ASP A 87 0.18 -0.91 10.82
N MET A 88 1.05 -1.58 10.08
CA MET A 88 0.95 -3.02 9.81
C MET A 88 1.66 -3.84 10.88
N ARG A 89 1.16 -5.07 11.09
CA ARG A 89 1.85 -6.16 11.76
C ARG A 89 2.07 -7.28 10.75
N VAL A 90 3.29 -7.75 10.63
CA VAL A 90 3.65 -8.85 9.71
C VAL A 90 3.38 -10.18 10.39
N GLU A 91 2.56 -11.02 9.76
CA GLU A 91 2.22 -12.37 10.28
C GLU A 91 3.08 -13.46 9.64
N THR A 92 3.78 -13.13 8.56
CA THR A 92 4.59 -14.08 7.79
C THR A 92 6.06 -13.92 8.13
N GLU A 93 6.73 -15.02 8.39
CA GLU A 93 8.19 -15.10 8.52
C GLU A 93 8.85 -15.19 7.13
N ASN A 94 10.12 -14.80 7.03
CA ASN A 94 10.96 -14.94 5.80
C ASN A 94 10.37 -14.24 4.55
N VAL A 95 9.71 -13.09 4.73
CA VAL A 95 9.08 -12.33 3.64
C VAL A 95 10.09 -12.01 2.52
N ALA A 96 11.33 -11.67 2.87
CA ALA A 96 12.37 -11.38 1.89
C ALA A 96 12.62 -12.55 0.93
N ASP A 97 12.67 -13.79 1.43
CA ASP A 97 12.89 -14.97 0.61
C ASP A 97 11.66 -15.30 -0.26
N ILE A 98 10.46 -15.13 0.29
CA ILE A 98 9.22 -15.28 -0.47
C ILE A 98 9.22 -14.28 -1.64
N LEU A 99 9.57 -13.02 -1.41
CA LEU A 99 9.66 -12.01 -2.47
C LEU A 99 10.72 -12.38 -3.51
N ARG A 100 11.92 -12.81 -3.08
CA ARG A 100 12.96 -13.26 -4.02
C ARG A 100 12.47 -14.40 -4.92
N GLN A 101 11.72 -15.37 -4.37
CA GLN A 101 11.16 -16.49 -5.12
C GLN A 101 10.07 -16.03 -6.11
N LYS A 102 9.12 -15.18 -5.67
CA LYS A 102 8.05 -14.67 -6.52
C LYS A 102 8.60 -13.91 -7.73
N PHE A 103 9.56 -13.02 -7.49
CA PHE A 103 10.17 -12.19 -8.54
C PHE A 103 11.22 -12.95 -9.38
N ALA A 104 11.71 -14.12 -8.97
CA ALA A 104 12.54 -14.98 -9.80
C ALA A 104 11.73 -15.69 -10.91
N GLY A 105 10.45 -15.99 -10.65
CA GLY A 105 9.55 -16.63 -11.61
C GLY A 105 8.86 -15.65 -12.56
N GLU A 106 8.50 -14.46 -12.09
CA GLU A 106 7.81 -13.44 -12.87
C GLU A 106 8.30 -12.05 -12.45
N ASN A 107 9.08 -11.40 -13.30
CA ASN A 107 9.81 -10.18 -12.92
C ASN A 107 8.93 -8.94 -12.91
N HIS A 108 8.04 -8.76 -13.89
CA HIS A 108 7.23 -7.55 -14.04
C HIS A 108 5.86 -7.71 -13.37
N ILE A 109 5.89 -7.68 -12.04
CA ILE A 109 4.67 -7.76 -11.22
C ILE A 109 4.65 -6.67 -10.13
N MET A 110 3.45 -6.21 -9.79
CA MET A 110 3.14 -5.57 -8.51
C MET A 110 2.41 -6.60 -7.66
N LEU A 111 3.00 -7.04 -6.56
CA LEU A 111 2.52 -8.13 -5.72
C LEU A 111 1.98 -7.58 -4.40
N GLY A 112 0.65 -7.57 -4.23
CA GLY A 112 -0.01 -7.24 -2.97
C GLY A 112 -0.01 -8.42 -2.00
N SER A 113 0.09 -8.12 -0.72
CA SER A 113 -0.05 -9.09 0.36
C SER A 113 -1.52 -9.31 0.72
N THR A 114 -1.84 -10.41 1.40
CA THR A 114 -3.12 -10.55 2.09
C THR A 114 -3.12 -9.68 3.35
N ILE A 115 -4.07 -8.76 3.45
CA ILE A 115 -4.22 -7.89 4.62
C ILE A 115 -5.45 -8.31 5.42
N LEU A 116 -5.27 -8.43 6.73
CA LEU A 116 -6.32 -8.74 7.70
C LEU A 116 -6.65 -7.50 8.53
N TYR A 117 -7.88 -7.39 8.97
CA TYR A 117 -8.23 -6.51 10.09
C TYR A 117 -7.66 -7.04 11.41
N ASN A 118 -7.58 -6.19 12.43
CA ASN A 118 -7.07 -6.58 13.75
C ASN A 118 -7.90 -7.69 14.44
N ASN A 119 -9.13 -7.95 13.97
CA ASN A 119 -9.98 -9.06 14.40
C ASN A 119 -9.71 -10.37 13.63
N GLY A 120 -8.70 -10.40 12.75
CA GLY A 120 -8.30 -11.55 11.94
C GLY A 120 -9.14 -11.79 10.69
N GLN A 121 -10.16 -10.97 10.44
CA GLN A 121 -10.93 -11.06 9.19
C GLN A 121 -10.19 -10.43 8.02
N PRO A 122 -10.29 -10.98 6.81
CA PRO A 122 -9.72 -10.37 5.62
C PRO A 122 -10.23 -8.95 5.41
N MET A 123 -9.34 -8.03 5.04
CA MET A 123 -9.68 -6.64 4.79
C MET A 123 -10.45 -6.48 3.48
N ALA A 124 -11.59 -5.81 3.51
CA ALA A 124 -12.47 -5.66 2.36
C ALA A 124 -11.82 -4.89 1.19
N TRP A 125 -10.85 -4.01 1.48
CA TRP A 125 -10.18 -3.16 0.49
C TRP A 125 -8.77 -3.63 0.16
N ASN A 126 -8.54 -4.94 0.20
CA ASN A 126 -7.20 -5.47 -0.01
C ASN A 126 -6.78 -5.47 -1.47
N TYR A 127 -7.70 -5.76 -2.38
CA TYR A 127 -7.47 -5.78 -3.82
C TYR A 127 -8.79 -5.77 -4.59
N GLY A 128 -8.76 -5.51 -5.90
CA GLY A 128 -9.99 -5.48 -6.69
C GLY A 128 -9.76 -5.37 -8.18
N HIS A 129 -10.86 -5.12 -8.88
CA HIS A 129 -10.89 -4.81 -10.30
C HIS A 129 -10.87 -3.30 -10.53
N GLU A 130 -10.72 -2.88 -11.78
CA GLU A 130 -10.60 -1.48 -12.14
C GLU A 130 -11.76 -0.62 -11.61
N MET A 131 -11.41 0.58 -11.17
CA MET A 131 -12.40 1.54 -10.68
C MET A 131 -13.42 1.88 -11.76
N HIS A 132 -14.70 1.89 -11.38
CA HIS A 132 -15.80 2.22 -12.27
C HIS A 132 -16.61 3.43 -11.74
N PRO A 133 -16.86 4.48 -12.55
CA PRO A 133 -17.48 5.72 -12.09
C PRO A 133 -18.85 5.57 -11.42
N GLN A 134 -19.65 4.57 -11.84
CA GLN A 134 -20.97 4.35 -11.28
C GLN A 134 -20.94 3.84 -9.84
N HIS A 135 -19.82 3.35 -9.36
CA HIS A 135 -19.74 2.59 -8.12
C HIS A 135 -18.76 3.16 -7.10
N ASP A 136 -17.81 3.98 -7.56
CA ASP A 136 -16.67 4.39 -6.77
C ASP A 136 -17.00 5.24 -5.52
N TRP A 137 -17.91 6.21 -5.65
CA TRP A 137 -18.24 7.11 -4.55
C TRP A 137 -19.03 6.45 -3.40
N GLN A 138 -19.76 5.38 -3.66
CA GLN A 138 -20.51 4.66 -2.62
C GLN A 138 -19.58 3.79 -1.78
N PHE A 139 -18.53 3.29 -2.39
CA PHE A 139 -17.47 2.56 -1.75
C PHE A 139 -16.73 3.35 -0.69
N THR A 140 -16.55 4.65 -0.92
CA THR A 140 -15.86 5.52 0.01
C THR A 140 -16.61 5.79 1.31
N ARG A 141 -17.86 5.35 1.41
CA ARG A 141 -18.68 5.42 2.62
C ARG A 141 -18.76 4.10 3.39
N ALA A 142 -18.41 3.01 2.73
CA ALA A 142 -18.47 1.68 3.29
C ALA A 142 -17.16 1.38 4.04
N THR A 143 -17.20 1.08 5.30
CA THR A 143 -16.00 0.99 6.13
C THR A 143 -15.80 -0.31 6.91
N GLN A 144 -16.66 -1.33 6.80
CA GLN A 144 -16.47 -2.60 7.52
C GLN A 144 -17.35 -3.76 7.00
N ALA A 145 -17.32 -4.93 7.65
CA ALA A 145 -18.01 -6.16 7.25
C ALA A 145 -19.53 -6.02 7.05
N ASP A 146 -20.17 -5.08 7.74
CA ASP A 146 -21.59 -4.75 7.55
C ASP A 146 -21.88 -4.18 6.17
N ASP A 147 -20.89 -3.58 5.53
CA ASP A 147 -20.99 -2.95 4.23
C ASP A 147 -21.08 -3.96 3.08
N ARG A 148 -20.45 -5.11 3.23
CA ARG A 148 -20.56 -6.22 2.27
C ARG A 148 -22.01 -6.69 2.16
N GLN A 149 -22.65 -6.91 3.30
CA GLN A 149 -24.05 -7.35 3.36
C GLN A 149 -24.99 -6.27 2.81
N MET A 150 -24.73 -5.01 3.14
CA MET A 150 -25.49 -3.87 2.63
C MET A 150 -25.39 -3.74 1.11
N LEU A 151 -24.21 -3.84 0.54
CA LEU A 151 -24.00 -3.75 -0.90
C LEU A 151 -24.64 -4.93 -1.64
N GLN A 152 -24.53 -6.15 -1.11
CA GLN A 152 -25.22 -7.32 -1.65
C GLN A 152 -26.75 -7.17 -1.60
N GLN A 153 -27.31 -6.63 -0.51
CA GLN A 153 -28.73 -6.36 -0.37
C GLN A 153 -29.23 -5.28 -1.34
N GLN A 154 -28.36 -4.37 -1.76
CA GLN A 154 -28.66 -3.33 -2.76
C GLN A 154 -28.50 -3.82 -4.21
N GLY A 155 -28.21 -5.11 -4.41
CA GLY A 155 -28.04 -5.70 -5.74
C GLY A 155 -26.71 -5.33 -6.40
N TRP A 156 -25.74 -4.89 -5.61
CA TRP A 156 -24.41 -4.56 -6.08
C TRP A 156 -23.58 -5.82 -6.21
N ASP A 157 -23.75 -6.51 -7.31
CA ASP A 157 -22.89 -7.63 -7.70
C ASP A 157 -21.60 -7.03 -8.33
N TYR A 158 -20.80 -6.41 -7.48
CA TYR A 158 -19.61 -5.72 -7.94
C TYR A 158 -18.45 -6.68 -8.09
N PRO A 159 -17.61 -6.54 -9.14
CA PRO A 159 -16.45 -7.40 -9.38
C PRO A 159 -15.29 -7.19 -8.40
N TRP A 160 -15.53 -6.58 -7.25
CA TRP A 160 -14.56 -6.46 -6.18
C TRP A 160 -14.37 -7.81 -5.52
N ILE A 161 -13.13 -8.25 -5.46
CA ILE A 161 -12.79 -9.45 -4.73
C ILE A 161 -12.66 -9.04 -3.27
N TRP A 162 -13.75 -9.18 -2.56
CA TRP A 162 -13.86 -8.78 -1.18
C TRP A 162 -13.09 -9.71 -0.26
N GLY A 163 -12.12 -9.16 0.47
CA GLY A 163 -11.67 -9.69 1.75
C GLY A 163 -11.56 -11.20 1.86
N GLU A 164 -11.30 -11.88 0.75
CA GLU A 164 -10.94 -13.29 0.77
C GLU A 164 -9.44 -13.37 0.94
N ARG A 165 -9.00 -14.22 1.85
CA ARG A 165 -7.60 -14.60 1.89
C ARG A 165 -7.28 -15.29 0.56
N ALA A 166 -6.34 -14.76 -0.20
CA ALA A 166 -5.90 -15.40 -1.41
C ALA A 166 -5.30 -16.77 -1.05
N ALA A 167 -5.94 -17.86 -1.47
CA ALA A 167 -5.41 -19.20 -1.26
C ALA A 167 -4.22 -19.51 -2.19
N THR A 168 -4.18 -18.83 -3.33
CA THR A 168 -3.12 -18.90 -4.35
C THR A 168 -2.90 -17.52 -4.93
N ASP A 169 -1.80 -17.30 -5.62
CA ASP A 169 -1.57 -16.07 -6.35
C ASP A 169 -2.67 -15.83 -7.38
N ARG A 170 -3.17 -14.59 -7.43
CA ARG A 170 -4.29 -14.19 -8.28
C ARG A 170 -3.98 -12.89 -8.99
N GLN A 171 -4.29 -12.81 -10.28
CA GLN A 171 -4.23 -11.54 -11.02
C GLN A 171 -5.47 -10.69 -10.68
N VAL A 172 -5.22 -9.40 -10.46
CA VAL A 172 -6.21 -8.38 -10.11
C VAL A 172 -5.88 -7.09 -10.86
N ASP A 173 -6.67 -6.02 -10.68
CA ASP A 173 -6.38 -4.75 -11.35
C ASP A 173 -5.69 -3.74 -10.44
N TRP A 174 -5.80 -3.89 -9.13
CA TRP A 174 -5.08 -3.10 -8.13
C TRP A 174 -4.97 -3.88 -6.81
N VAL A 175 -4.03 -3.47 -5.96
CA VAL A 175 -3.83 -3.97 -4.59
C VAL A 175 -3.76 -2.81 -3.61
N ALA A 176 -4.07 -3.09 -2.34
CA ALA A 176 -3.99 -2.08 -1.27
C ALA A 176 -2.54 -1.66 -1.00
N GLU A 177 -2.37 -0.38 -0.73
CA GLU A 177 -1.06 0.23 -0.52
C GLU A 177 -0.45 -0.08 0.84
N GLY A 178 -1.23 -0.70 1.73
CA GLY A 178 -0.77 -1.07 3.06
C GLY A 178 0.36 -2.11 3.05
N SER A 179 0.42 -2.98 2.03
CA SER A 179 1.52 -3.94 1.86
C SER A 179 1.57 -4.47 0.43
N PHE A 180 2.59 -4.07 -0.34
CA PHE A 180 2.83 -4.57 -1.70
C PHE A 180 4.30 -4.44 -2.09
N ALA A 181 4.74 -5.26 -3.06
CA ALA A 181 6.09 -5.23 -3.59
C ALA A 181 6.09 -5.11 -5.12
N LEU A 182 7.13 -4.48 -5.67
CA LEU A 182 7.37 -4.41 -7.12
C LEU A 182 8.86 -4.18 -7.39
N LEU A 183 9.27 -4.35 -8.66
CA LEU A 183 10.61 -3.93 -9.08
C LEU A 183 10.72 -2.40 -9.01
N ILE A 184 11.85 -1.91 -8.51
CA ILE A 184 12.15 -0.48 -8.49
C ILE A 184 12.19 0.07 -9.92
N ASP A 185 12.68 -0.70 -10.89
CA ASP A 185 12.73 -0.33 -12.30
C ASP A 185 11.30 -0.08 -12.85
N ASP A 186 10.33 -0.96 -12.56
CA ASP A 186 8.94 -0.78 -12.98
C ASP A 186 8.31 0.45 -12.32
N PHE A 187 8.60 0.68 -11.04
CA PHE A 187 8.14 1.86 -10.32
C PHE A 187 8.70 3.16 -10.91
N MET A 188 10.00 3.18 -11.25
CA MET A 188 10.66 4.30 -11.91
C MET A 188 10.12 4.53 -13.33
N GLN A 189 9.88 3.46 -14.10
CA GLN A 189 9.39 3.53 -15.48
C GLN A 189 8.07 4.28 -15.59
N VAL A 190 7.16 4.11 -14.62
CA VAL A 190 5.87 4.80 -14.59
C VAL A 190 5.91 6.13 -13.84
N GLY A 191 7.09 6.57 -13.36
CA GLY A 191 7.29 7.83 -12.66
C GLY A 191 6.83 7.82 -11.19
N GLY A 192 6.70 6.63 -10.58
CA GLY A 192 6.24 6.49 -9.21
C GLY A 192 4.77 6.89 -9.00
N TYR A 193 4.45 7.35 -7.81
CA TYR A 193 3.13 7.89 -7.47
C TYR A 193 2.91 9.30 -8.03
N ASP A 194 1.71 9.58 -8.50
CA ASP A 194 1.30 10.93 -8.86
C ASP A 194 0.90 11.72 -7.59
N ALA A 195 1.67 12.75 -7.27
CA ALA A 195 1.49 13.60 -6.09
C ALA A 195 0.17 14.39 -6.07
N ALA A 196 -0.57 14.43 -7.18
CA ALA A 196 -1.88 15.07 -7.25
C ALA A 196 -2.96 14.26 -6.51
N PHE A 197 -2.74 12.96 -6.29
CA PHE A 197 -3.67 12.10 -5.57
C PHE A 197 -3.44 12.18 -4.06
N ARG A 198 -4.55 12.17 -3.30
CA ARG A 198 -4.59 12.02 -1.84
C ARG A 198 -5.25 10.72 -1.41
N TYR A 199 -6.04 10.13 -2.30
CA TYR A 199 -6.66 8.81 -2.26
C TYR A 199 -6.64 8.24 -3.68
N HIS A 200 -6.83 6.95 -3.83
CA HIS A 200 -6.76 6.26 -5.12
C HIS A 200 -5.39 6.37 -5.82
N GLU A 201 -4.36 6.79 -5.09
CA GLU A 201 -3.00 6.84 -5.59
C GLU A 201 -2.48 5.44 -5.99
N GLY A 202 -2.88 4.40 -5.26
CA GLY A 202 -2.55 3.01 -5.58
C GLY A 202 -3.28 2.50 -6.82
N GLN A 203 -4.55 2.86 -7.00
CA GLN A 203 -5.30 2.53 -8.21
C GLN A 203 -4.71 3.24 -9.44
N ASP A 204 -4.31 4.51 -9.31
CA ASP A 204 -3.62 5.25 -10.37
C ASP A 204 -2.27 4.60 -10.73
N LEU A 205 -1.48 4.23 -9.73
CA LEU A 205 -0.21 3.53 -9.92
C LEU A 205 -0.42 2.19 -10.63
N ALA A 206 -1.36 1.37 -10.14
CA ALA A 206 -1.68 0.08 -10.70
C ALA A 206 -2.17 0.17 -12.16
N HIS A 207 -2.98 1.19 -12.48
CA HIS A 207 -3.44 1.45 -13.85
C HIS A 207 -2.24 1.73 -14.78
N ARG A 208 -1.34 2.65 -14.39
CA ARG A 208 -0.14 2.99 -15.19
C ARG A 208 0.83 1.82 -15.33
N LEU A 209 0.99 1.01 -14.28
CA LEU A 209 1.80 -0.21 -14.32
C LEU A 209 1.22 -1.23 -15.31
N ARG A 210 -0.11 -1.45 -15.32
CA ARG A 210 -0.76 -2.34 -16.29
C ARG A 210 -0.59 -1.84 -17.73
N GLU A 211 -0.71 -0.53 -17.98
CA GLU A 211 -0.43 0.06 -19.29
C GLU A 211 1.03 -0.14 -19.72
N ALA A 212 1.96 -0.19 -18.78
CA ALA A 212 3.37 -0.51 -19.00
C ALA A 212 3.67 -2.02 -19.13
N GLY A 213 2.64 -2.89 -19.04
CA GLY A 213 2.79 -4.35 -19.18
C GLY A 213 3.11 -5.08 -17.86
N VAL A 214 3.09 -4.40 -16.72
CA VAL A 214 3.29 -5.00 -15.39
C VAL A 214 1.99 -5.66 -14.95
N LYS A 215 2.05 -6.90 -14.50
CA LYS A 215 0.88 -7.59 -13.96
C LYS A 215 0.67 -7.20 -12.49
N ILE A 216 -0.58 -7.01 -12.11
CA ILE A 216 -0.94 -6.79 -10.72
C ILE A 216 -1.43 -8.10 -10.14
N MET A 217 -0.80 -8.55 -9.07
CA MET A 217 -1.05 -9.85 -8.44
C MET A 217 -1.32 -9.66 -6.94
N VAL A 218 -2.08 -10.55 -6.33
CA VAL A 218 -2.18 -10.68 -4.88
C VAL A 218 -1.76 -12.07 -4.46
N THR A 219 -1.05 -12.20 -3.33
CA THR A 219 -0.60 -13.47 -2.77
C THR A 219 -1.17 -13.74 -1.38
N GLY A 220 -1.40 -15.02 -1.08
CA GLY A 220 -1.70 -15.49 0.27
C GLY A 220 -0.46 -15.90 1.08
N ASP A 221 0.72 -15.91 0.46
CA ASP A 221 1.96 -16.33 1.11
C ASP A 221 2.54 -15.25 2.04
N ILE A 222 2.18 -13.98 1.78
CA ILE A 222 2.52 -12.85 2.65
C ILE A 222 1.24 -12.33 3.28
N VAL A 223 1.18 -12.34 4.61
CA VAL A 223 0.02 -11.91 5.39
C VAL A 223 0.44 -10.81 6.35
N CYS A 224 -0.31 -9.71 6.34
CA CYS A 224 -0.16 -8.61 7.27
C CYS A 224 -1.49 -8.30 7.96
N THR A 225 -1.46 -7.76 9.17
CA THR A 225 -2.64 -7.27 9.89
C THR A 225 -2.57 -5.75 10.00
N HIS A 226 -3.62 -5.07 9.55
CA HIS A 226 -3.77 -3.62 9.70
C HIS A 226 -4.28 -3.29 11.11
N LEU A 227 -3.59 -2.38 11.80
CA LEU A 227 -3.87 -2.05 13.21
C LEU A 227 -4.92 -0.94 13.39
N ASP A 228 -5.52 -0.45 12.30
CA ASP A 228 -6.59 0.57 12.27
C ASP A 228 -6.26 1.86 13.03
N ILE A 229 -5.03 2.35 12.90
CA ILE A 229 -4.61 3.62 13.50
C ILE A 229 -5.02 4.76 12.57
N ASP A 230 -6.19 5.37 12.82
CA ASP A 230 -6.66 6.52 12.02
C ASP A 230 -5.95 7.81 12.42
N VAL A 231 -5.04 8.28 11.57
CA VAL A 231 -4.34 9.55 11.71
C VAL A 231 -4.89 10.66 10.78
N ARG A 232 -5.92 10.37 9.96
CA ARG A 232 -6.33 11.23 8.84
C ARG A 232 -7.54 12.14 9.10
N GLY A 233 -8.36 11.91 10.11
CA GLY A 233 -9.46 12.79 10.54
C GLY A 233 -10.65 12.92 9.57
N LYS A 234 -11.56 13.88 9.84
CA LYS A 234 -12.90 13.98 9.22
C LYS A 234 -12.96 14.55 7.77
N ALA A 235 -11.89 15.10 7.21
CA ALA A 235 -11.87 15.66 5.84
C ALA A 235 -11.90 14.59 4.72
N ARG A 236 -11.76 13.34 5.10
CA ARG A 236 -11.56 12.15 4.26
C ARG A 236 -12.53 12.01 3.07
N HIS A 237 -13.83 12.18 3.27
CA HIS A 237 -14.82 11.89 2.22
C HIS A 237 -14.72 12.82 0.99
N ARG A 238 -14.48 14.12 1.21
CA ARG A 238 -14.35 15.08 0.13
C ARG A 238 -13.08 14.82 -0.71
N GLU A 239 -11.99 14.49 -0.05
CA GLU A 239 -10.71 14.20 -0.71
C GLU A 239 -10.78 12.92 -1.54
N ILE A 240 -11.45 11.88 -1.03
CA ILE A 240 -11.71 10.63 -1.75
C ILE A 240 -12.49 10.91 -3.04
N GLU A 241 -13.60 11.65 -2.94
CA GLU A 241 -14.41 12.00 -4.13
C GLU A 241 -13.63 12.83 -5.15
N GLN A 242 -12.80 13.78 -4.68
CA GLN A 242 -11.96 14.58 -5.56
C GLN A 242 -10.90 13.72 -6.27
N SER A 243 -10.29 12.80 -5.57
CA SER A 243 -9.31 11.87 -6.12
C SER A 243 -9.93 10.91 -7.13
N ALA A 244 -11.13 10.40 -6.89
CA ALA A 244 -11.87 9.60 -7.86
C ALA A 244 -12.15 10.36 -9.16
N LYS A 245 -12.64 11.60 -9.06
CA LYS A 245 -12.85 12.47 -10.23
C LYS A 245 -11.56 12.77 -10.99
N LEU A 246 -10.43 12.89 -10.26
CA LEU A 246 -9.13 13.06 -10.87
C LEU A 246 -8.73 11.80 -11.65
N PHE A 247 -8.90 10.62 -11.06
CA PHE A 247 -8.60 9.34 -11.68
C PHE A 247 -9.35 9.18 -13.00
N TYR A 248 -10.68 9.36 -13.01
CA TYR A 248 -11.49 9.24 -14.22
C TYR A 248 -11.08 10.21 -15.31
N ARG A 249 -10.78 11.46 -14.97
CA ARG A 249 -10.28 12.45 -15.93
C ARG A 249 -8.93 12.08 -16.51
N LYS A 250 -8.01 11.65 -15.65
CA LYS A 250 -6.64 11.31 -16.05
C LYS A 250 -6.60 10.12 -17.00
N HIS A 251 -7.41 9.12 -16.73
CA HIS A 251 -7.45 7.87 -17.50
C HIS A 251 -8.56 7.85 -18.57
N HIS A 252 -9.17 9.01 -18.88
CA HIS A 252 -10.21 9.17 -19.91
C HIS A 252 -11.41 8.22 -19.73
N ILE A 253 -11.72 7.83 -18.51
CA ILE A 253 -12.87 6.98 -18.20
C ILE A 253 -14.13 7.85 -18.22
N LYS A 254 -15.09 7.50 -19.10
CA LYS A 254 -16.34 8.25 -19.24
C LYS A 254 -17.19 8.11 -17.99
N THR A 255 -17.48 9.24 -17.36
CA THR A 255 -18.51 9.33 -16.32
C THR A 255 -19.83 9.64 -17.05
N SER A 256 -20.76 8.68 -17.04
CA SER A 256 -22.12 8.90 -17.56
C SER A 256 -22.87 9.95 -16.76
#